data_040b5ef79743395d7ad28ddd000a90bb
#
_entry.id   040b5ef79743395d7ad28ddd000a90bb
#
_cell.length_a   1.000
_cell.length_b   1.000
_cell.length_c   1.000
_cell.angle_alpha   90.00
_cell.angle_beta   90.00
_cell.angle_gamma   90.00
#
_symmetry.space_group_name_H-M   'P 1'
#
loop_
_entity.id
_entity.type
_entity.pdbx_description
1 polymer ?
#
loop_
_entity_poly.entity_id
_entity_poly.type
_entity_poly.pdbx_seq_one_letter_code
_entity_poly.pdbx_strand_id
1 'polypeptide(L)'
;MKSSLSRPKARAALMQELEHAVRRSSALGVIFGQTVASRAGISSSDLECLDFLNLEGRVTAGRLAEVTGLTTGAITGVVDRLEKAGLVRRERDESDRRKVFIAPVPENIARIGRFYEHMQRAVLKDWESYSDAELRLLLRFMTQGYTTMLAAIEELKAMIESPKSKRPGV
;
A
#
# COMPACT_ATOMS: atom_id res chain seq x y z
N MET A 1 -17.91 40.12 13.97
CA MET A 1 -17.07 39.61 15.09
C MET A 1 -16.41 38.28 14.71
N LYS A 2 -15.15 38.30 14.31
CA LYS A 2 -14.40 37.05 14.05
C LYS A 2 -13.85 36.59 15.40
N SER A 3 -14.42 35.50 15.94
CA SER A 3 -13.89 34.86 17.15
C SER A 3 -12.49 34.32 16.85
N SER A 4 -11.45 34.97 17.40
CA SER A 4 -10.08 34.45 17.32
C SER A 4 -9.99 33.25 18.25
N LEU A 5 -9.97 32.05 17.67
CA LEU A 5 -9.65 30.84 18.40
C LEU A 5 -8.30 30.98 19.09
N SER A 6 -8.19 30.55 20.34
CA SER A 6 -6.88 30.50 21.02
C SER A 6 -5.93 29.56 20.24
N ARG A 7 -4.62 29.86 20.24
CA ARG A 7 -3.59 29.11 19.50
C ARG A 7 -3.67 27.57 19.65
N PRO A 8 -3.95 27.01 20.85
CA PRO A 8 -4.16 25.55 21.00
C PRO A 8 -5.42 25.04 20.28
N LYS A 9 -6.53 25.78 20.30
CA LYS A 9 -7.77 25.41 19.61
C LYS A 9 -7.62 25.45 18.08
N ALA A 10 -6.88 26.44 17.57
CA ALA A 10 -6.59 26.54 16.13
C ALA A 10 -5.72 25.36 15.66
N ARG A 11 -4.71 24.94 16.47
CA ARG A 11 -3.87 23.78 16.17
C ARG A 11 -4.67 22.48 16.18
N ALA A 12 -5.54 22.28 17.17
CA ALA A 12 -6.39 21.07 17.23
C ALA A 12 -7.32 20.97 16.02
N ALA A 13 -7.95 22.07 15.60
CA ALA A 13 -8.78 22.11 14.41
C ALA A 13 -8.00 21.75 13.14
N LEU A 14 -6.78 22.31 12.97
CA LEU A 14 -5.90 21.97 11.83
C LEU A 14 -5.52 20.48 11.80
N MET A 15 -5.22 19.89 12.96
CA MET A 15 -4.90 18.46 13.05
C MET A 15 -6.10 17.60 12.65
N GLN A 16 -7.31 17.97 13.06
CA GLN A 16 -8.53 17.28 12.68
C GLN A 16 -8.82 17.42 11.17
N GLU A 17 -8.62 18.60 10.60
CA GLU A 17 -8.75 18.81 9.15
C GLU A 17 -7.75 17.94 8.37
N LEU A 18 -6.51 17.86 8.83
CA LEU A 18 -5.47 17.01 8.25
C LEU A 18 -5.86 15.52 8.32
N GLU A 19 -6.32 15.06 9.48
CA GLU A 19 -6.81 13.67 9.64
C GLU A 19 -7.93 13.36 8.64
N HIS A 20 -8.93 14.25 8.50
CA HIS A 20 -10.01 14.07 7.55
C HIS A 20 -9.52 14.07 6.10
N ALA A 21 -8.53 14.91 5.76
CA ALA A 21 -7.94 14.95 4.42
C ALA A 21 -7.21 13.65 4.10
N VAL A 22 -6.39 13.16 5.03
CA VAL A 22 -5.68 11.87 4.89
C VAL A 22 -6.65 10.72 4.71
N ARG A 23 -7.70 10.62 5.54
CA ARG A 23 -8.72 9.55 5.45
C ARG A 23 -9.44 9.57 4.11
N ARG A 24 -9.84 10.75 3.62
CA ARG A 24 -10.48 10.89 2.30
C ARG A 24 -9.55 10.49 1.17
N SER A 25 -8.30 10.93 1.21
CA SER A 25 -7.31 10.57 0.21
C SER A 25 -7.05 9.06 0.17
N SER A 26 -6.90 8.43 1.35
CA SER A 26 -6.71 6.98 1.47
C SER A 26 -7.90 6.20 0.90
N ALA A 27 -9.15 6.63 1.19
CA ALA A 27 -10.35 5.99 0.66
C ALA A 27 -10.42 6.08 -0.88
N LEU A 28 -10.09 7.24 -1.46
CA LEU A 28 -10.03 7.40 -2.91
C LEU A 28 -8.91 6.57 -3.54
N GLY A 29 -7.77 6.41 -2.87
CA GLY A 29 -6.68 5.53 -3.30
C GLY A 29 -7.15 4.08 -3.44
N VAL A 30 -7.92 3.58 -2.47
CA VAL A 30 -8.51 2.22 -2.54
C VAL A 30 -9.45 2.09 -3.73
N ILE A 31 -10.38 3.05 -3.93
CA ILE A 31 -11.32 3.04 -5.06
C ILE A 31 -10.58 3.10 -6.39
N PHE A 32 -9.54 3.92 -6.48
CA PHE A 32 -8.71 4.04 -7.68
C PHE A 32 -8.01 2.71 -7.98
N GLY A 33 -7.38 2.07 -6.99
CA GLY A 33 -6.73 0.76 -7.14
C GLY A 33 -7.72 -0.33 -7.58
N GLN A 34 -8.92 -0.39 -7.00
CA GLN A 34 -9.99 -1.31 -7.42
C GLN A 34 -10.39 -1.08 -8.88
N THR A 35 -10.48 0.19 -9.31
CA THR A 35 -10.81 0.55 -10.69
C THR A 35 -9.71 0.09 -11.66
N VAL A 36 -8.44 0.30 -11.29
CA VAL A 36 -7.29 -0.18 -12.09
C VAL A 36 -7.28 -1.70 -12.18
N ALA A 37 -7.44 -2.41 -11.06
CA ALA A 37 -7.49 -3.86 -11.02
C ALA A 37 -8.59 -4.41 -11.96
N SER A 38 -9.80 -3.85 -11.88
CA SER A 38 -10.92 -4.19 -12.76
C SER A 38 -10.59 -3.96 -14.24
N ARG A 39 -9.96 -2.85 -14.58
CA ARG A 39 -9.53 -2.54 -15.97
C ARG A 39 -8.41 -3.45 -16.46
N ALA A 40 -7.54 -3.87 -15.58
CA ALA A 40 -6.46 -4.80 -15.86
C ALA A 40 -6.92 -6.27 -15.92
N GLY A 41 -8.15 -6.57 -15.50
CA GLY A 41 -8.70 -7.94 -15.47
C GLY A 41 -8.09 -8.79 -14.35
N ILE A 42 -7.63 -8.17 -13.26
CA ILE A 42 -7.07 -8.85 -12.07
C ILE A 42 -7.86 -8.45 -10.82
N SER A 43 -7.66 -9.17 -9.72
CA SER A 43 -8.27 -8.80 -8.44
C SER A 43 -7.49 -7.66 -7.75
N SER A 44 -8.12 -6.98 -6.77
CA SER A 44 -7.42 -5.96 -5.96
C SER A 44 -6.23 -6.56 -5.22
N SER A 45 -6.35 -7.76 -4.66
CA SER A 45 -5.24 -8.43 -3.98
C SER A 45 -4.09 -8.79 -4.94
N ASP A 46 -4.40 -9.13 -6.20
CA ASP A 46 -3.39 -9.35 -7.22
C ASP A 46 -2.64 -8.04 -7.52
N LEU A 47 -3.37 -6.91 -7.65
CA LEU A 47 -2.76 -5.60 -7.89
C LEU A 47 -1.90 -5.16 -6.71
N GLU A 48 -2.36 -5.31 -5.46
CA GLU A 48 -1.59 -4.99 -4.26
C GLU A 48 -0.27 -5.75 -4.19
N CYS A 49 -0.28 -7.06 -4.47
CA CYS A 49 0.92 -7.87 -4.56
C CYS A 49 1.85 -7.41 -5.70
N LEU A 50 1.28 -7.03 -6.83
CA LEU A 50 2.03 -6.55 -7.99
C LEU A 50 2.68 -5.19 -7.72
N ASP A 51 1.97 -4.26 -7.08
CA ASP A 51 2.51 -2.95 -6.68
C ASP A 51 3.67 -3.12 -5.71
N PHE A 52 3.55 -4.05 -4.76
CA PHE A 52 4.63 -4.37 -3.85
C PHE A 52 5.87 -4.92 -4.59
N LEU A 53 5.67 -5.84 -5.53
CA LEU A 53 6.75 -6.37 -6.38
C LEU A 53 7.41 -5.28 -7.24
N ASN A 54 6.64 -4.30 -7.71
CA ASN A 54 7.17 -3.16 -8.44
C ASN A 54 8.08 -2.27 -7.60
N LEU A 55 7.77 -2.12 -6.31
CA LEU A 55 8.54 -1.28 -5.39
C LEU A 55 9.79 -1.98 -4.85
N GLU A 56 9.69 -3.26 -4.50
CA GLU A 56 10.80 -4.00 -3.86
C GLU A 56 11.59 -4.90 -4.84
N GLY A 57 11.08 -5.09 -6.06
CA GLY A 57 11.67 -6.01 -7.02
C GLY A 57 11.30 -7.46 -6.73
N ARG A 58 12.21 -8.40 -6.99
CA ARG A 58 11.95 -9.83 -6.75
C ARG A 58 11.94 -10.16 -5.25
N VAL A 59 10.91 -10.85 -4.79
CA VAL A 59 10.79 -11.29 -3.39
C VAL A 59 10.29 -12.73 -3.30
N THR A 60 10.40 -13.34 -2.13
CA THR A 60 9.85 -14.68 -1.87
C THR A 60 8.32 -14.61 -1.59
N ALA A 61 7.62 -15.73 -1.78
CA ALA A 61 6.20 -15.84 -1.40
C ALA A 61 5.95 -15.55 0.09
N GLY A 62 6.91 -15.93 0.96
CA GLY A 62 6.84 -15.63 2.39
C GLY A 62 6.89 -14.12 2.65
N ARG A 63 7.74 -13.39 1.95
CA ARG A 63 7.80 -11.92 2.06
C ARG A 63 6.52 -11.25 1.59
N LEU A 64 5.93 -11.73 0.49
CA LEU A 64 4.62 -11.23 0.05
C LEU A 64 3.53 -11.50 1.10
N ALA A 65 3.49 -12.67 1.70
CA ALA A 65 2.54 -13.00 2.77
C ALA A 65 2.69 -12.06 3.97
N GLU A 66 3.92 -11.80 4.39
CA GLU A 66 4.24 -10.92 5.51
C GLU A 66 3.68 -9.49 5.29
N VAL A 67 3.99 -8.88 4.13
CA VAL A 67 3.63 -7.49 3.87
C VAL A 67 2.17 -7.30 3.53
N THR A 68 1.54 -8.26 2.85
CA THR A 68 0.12 -8.17 2.48
C THR A 68 -0.81 -8.67 3.58
N GLY A 69 -0.29 -9.41 4.57
CA GLY A 69 -1.11 -10.06 5.59
C GLY A 69 -1.94 -11.25 5.06
N LEU A 70 -1.71 -11.68 3.84
CA LEU A 70 -2.38 -12.84 3.25
C LEU A 70 -1.75 -14.15 3.74
N THR A 71 -2.55 -15.20 3.81
CA THR A 71 -2.02 -16.55 4.11
C THR A 71 -1.13 -17.07 2.98
N THR A 72 -0.21 -17.97 3.28
CA THR A 72 0.65 -18.59 2.26
C THR A 72 -0.14 -19.24 1.14
N GLY A 73 -1.28 -19.87 1.46
CA GLY A 73 -2.16 -20.45 0.42
C GLY A 73 -2.79 -19.40 -0.48
N ALA A 74 -3.23 -18.26 0.10
CA ALA A 74 -3.76 -17.14 -0.67
C ALA A 74 -2.68 -16.52 -1.59
N ILE A 75 -1.45 -16.34 -1.10
CA ILE A 75 -0.32 -15.86 -1.90
C ILE A 75 -0.02 -16.82 -3.07
N THR A 76 -0.04 -18.12 -2.85
CA THR A 76 0.15 -19.09 -3.94
C THR A 76 -0.89 -18.86 -5.03
N GLY A 77 -2.17 -18.71 -4.68
CA GLY A 77 -3.22 -18.44 -5.65
C GLY A 77 -3.08 -17.08 -6.36
N VAL A 78 -2.64 -16.03 -5.66
CA VAL A 78 -2.32 -14.72 -6.27
C VAL A 78 -1.20 -14.87 -7.28
N VAL A 79 -0.09 -15.49 -6.89
CA VAL A 79 1.08 -15.68 -7.77
C VAL A 79 0.72 -16.51 -9.01
N ASP A 80 -0.07 -17.57 -8.85
CA ASP A 80 -0.52 -18.40 -9.99
C ASP A 80 -1.36 -17.59 -11.00
N ARG A 81 -2.26 -16.72 -10.50
CA ARG A 81 -3.05 -15.83 -11.37
C ARG A 81 -2.19 -14.80 -12.07
N LEU A 82 -1.28 -14.15 -11.35
CA LEU A 82 -0.36 -13.15 -11.90
C LEU A 82 0.61 -13.75 -12.92
N GLU A 83 1.09 -14.97 -12.68
CA GLU A 83 1.96 -15.71 -13.60
C GLU A 83 1.19 -16.11 -14.86
N LYS A 84 -0.06 -16.61 -14.72
CA LYS A 84 -0.95 -16.89 -15.85
C LYS A 84 -1.26 -15.64 -16.68
N ALA A 85 -1.36 -14.47 -16.04
CA ALA A 85 -1.52 -13.19 -16.72
C ALA A 85 -0.21 -12.65 -17.32
N GLY A 86 0.92 -13.32 -17.10
CA GLY A 86 2.25 -12.93 -17.56
C GLY A 86 2.82 -11.70 -16.84
N LEU A 87 2.26 -11.33 -15.69
CA LEU A 87 2.67 -10.13 -14.93
C LEU A 87 3.84 -10.41 -14.00
N VAL A 88 4.00 -11.65 -13.58
CA VAL A 88 5.13 -12.12 -12.77
C VAL A 88 5.67 -13.43 -13.33
N ARG A 89 6.87 -13.81 -12.88
CA ARG A 89 7.46 -15.13 -13.12
C ARG A 89 8.12 -15.65 -11.86
N ARG A 90 8.19 -16.97 -11.73
CA ARG A 90 8.96 -17.62 -10.68
C ARG A 90 10.41 -17.82 -11.13
N GLU A 91 11.35 -17.41 -10.31
CA GLU A 91 12.78 -17.55 -10.53
C GLU A 91 13.41 -18.36 -9.40
N ARG A 92 14.21 -19.35 -9.74
CA ARG A 92 15.03 -20.05 -8.75
C ARG A 92 16.26 -19.23 -8.41
N ASP A 93 16.64 -19.23 -7.16
CA ASP A 93 17.88 -18.59 -6.74
C ASP A 93 19.09 -19.38 -7.29
N GLU A 94 20.09 -18.65 -7.79
CA GLU A 94 21.29 -19.26 -8.37
C GLU A 94 22.18 -19.93 -7.30
N SER A 95 22.16 -19.39 -6.09
CA SER A 95 22.98 -19.86 -4.96
C SER A 95 22.28 -20.92 -4.11
N ASP A 96 20.96 -20.88 -4.00
CA ASP A 96 20.14 -21.85 -3.26
C ASP A 96 18.89 -22.24 -4.04
N ARG A 97 18.97 -23.32 -4.80
CA ARG A 97 17.87 -23.82 -5.66
C ARG A 97 16.58 -24.15 -4.91
N ARG A 98 16.60 -24.19 -3.58
CA ARG A 98 15.39 -24.37 -2.75
C ARG A 98 14.62 -23.08 -2.60
N LYS A 99 15.24 -21.94 -2.82
CA LYS A 99 14.59 -20.63 -2.78
C LYS A 99 13.99 -20.31 -4.13
N VAL A 100 12.71 -19.92 -4.11
CA VAL A 100 11.97 -19.44 -5.26
C VAL A 100 11.57 -17.99 -5.01
N PHE A 101 11.97 -17.13 -5.92
CA PHE A 101 11.55 -15.73 -5.95
C PHE A 101 10.42 -15.54 -6.95
N ILE A 102 9.61 -14.54 -6.68
CA ILE A 102 8.60 -14.01 -7.58
C ILE A 102 9.14 -12.70 -8.10
N ALA A 103 9.31 -12.60 -9.40
CA ALA A 103 9.86 -11.42 -10.06
C ALA A 103 8.79 -10.78 -10.95
N PRO A 104 8.68 -9.44 -10.97
CA PRO A 104 7.81 -8.74 -11.89
C PRO A 104 8.31 -8.90 -13.34
N VAL A 105 7.38 -8.86 -14.30
CA VAL A 105 7.66 -8.82 -15.75
C VAL A 105 7.44 -7.39 -16.24
N PRO A 106 8.49 -6.55 -16.33
CA PRO A 106 8.36 -5.10 -16.52
C PRO A 106 7.54 -4.72 -17.77
N GLU A 107 7.72 -5.43 -18.88
CA GLU A 107 7.07 -5.12 -20.15
C GLU A 107 5.54 -5.27 -20.07
N ASN A 108 5.07 -6.25 -19.30
CA ASN A 108 3.65 -6.52 -19.13
C ASN A 108 3.05 -5.60 -18.05
N ILE A 109 3.81 -5.28 -17.01
CA ILE A 109 3.40 -4.34 -15.95
C ILE A 109 3.27 -2.92 -16.52
N ALA A 110 4.09 -2.52 -17.47
CA ALA A 110 3.97 -1.22 -18.15
C ALA A 110 2.59 -1.00 -18.76
N ARG A 111 1.87 -2.09 -19.15
CA ARG A 111 0.48 -1.99 -19.64
C ARG A 111 -0.49 -1.56 -18.55
N ILE A 112 -0.30 -1.99 -17.31
CA ILE A 112 -1.08 -1.55 -16.15
C ILE A 112 -0.68 -0.14 -15.77
N GLY A 113 0.60 0.19 -15.83
CA GLY A 113 1.15 1.52 -15.55
C GLY A 113 0.46 2.64 -16.35
N ARG A 114 -0.01 2.36 -17.57
CA ARG A 114 -0.76 3.34 -18.38
C ARG A 114 -2.04 3.85 -17.69
N PHE A 115 -2.68 3.06 -16.86
CA PHE A 115 -3.86 3.50 -16.11
C PHE A 115 -3.53 4.54 -15.04
N TYR A 116 -2.27 4.62 -14.62
CA TYR A 116 -1.77 5.59 -13.65
C TYR A 116 -1.23 6.88 -14.29
N GLU A 117 -0.89 6.87 -15.58
CA GLU A 117 -0.20 7.99 -16.25
C GLU A 117 -0.91 9.32 -16.12
N HIS A 118 -2.25 9.33 -16.25
CA HIS A 118 -3.02 10.58 -16.14
C HIS A 118 -2.95 11.15 -14.71
N MET A 119 -3.18 10.30 -13.72
CA MET A 119 -3.09 10.68 -12.30
C MET A 119 -1.67 11.12 -11.95
N GLN A 120 -0.65 10.37 -12.37
CA GLN A 120 0.74 10.69 -12.08
C GLN A 120 1.15 12.04 -12.65
N ARG A 121 0.77 12.35 -13.89
CA ARG A 121 1.03 13.66 -14.50
C ARG A 121 0.35 14.78 -13.72
N ALA A 122 -0.89 14.60 -13.29
CA ALA A 122 -1.59 15.61 -12.50
C ALA A 122 -0.91 15.83 -11.15
N VAL A 123 -0.56 14.76 -10.45
CA VAL A 123 0.16 14.82 -9.15
C VAL A 123 1.52 15.49 -9.29
N LEU A 124 2.31 15.13 -10.30
CA LEU A 124 3.62 15.76 -10.54
C LEU A 124 3.49 17.26 -10.81
N LYS A 125 2.48 17.66 -11.59
CA LYS A 125 2.20 19.08 -11.83
C LYS A 125 1.82 19.82 -10.56
N ASP A 126 1.02 19.20 -9.68
CA ASP A 126 0.70 19.79 -8.38
C ASP A 126 1.96 19.97 -7.52
N TRP A 127 2.88 18.99 -7.55
CA TRP A 127 4.13 19.06 -6.79
C TRP A 127 5.08 20.13 -7.28
N GLU A 128 5.06 20.49 -8.57
CA GLU A 128 5.82 21.62 -9.11
C GLU A 128 5.47 22.96 -8.44
N SER A 129 4.29 23.07 -7.86
CA SER A 129 3.85 24.28 -7.14
C SER A 129 4.47 24.42 -5.74
N TYR A 130 5.05 23.36 -5.18
CA TYR A 130 5.65 23.34 -3.85
C TYR A 130 7.14 23.70 -3.90
N SER A 131 7.60 24.44 -2.92
CA SER A 131 9.03 24.66 -2.68
C SER A 131 9.71 23.36 -2.21
N ASP A 132 11.03 23.28 -2.38
CA ASP A 132 11.83 22.16 -1.85
C ASP A 132 11.63 21.90 -0.36
N ALA A 133 11.42 22.95 0.45
CA ALA A 133 11.19 22.82 1.87
C ALA A 133 9.84 22.15 2.16
N GLU A 134 8.79 22.49 1.41
CA GLU A 134 7.46 21.89 1.50
C GLU A 134 7.50 20.46 1.02
N LEU A 135 8.15 20.16 -0.11
CA LEU A 135 8.33 18.79 -0.59
C LEU A 135 9.06 17.90 0.43
N ARG A 136 10.10 18.42 1.10
CA ARG A 136 10.78 17.69 2.19
C ARG A 136 9.85 17.45 3.39
N LEU A 137 8.98 18.42 3.71
CA LEU A 137 7.98 18.25 4.77
C LEU A 137 6.98 17.16 4.42
N LEU A 138 6.44 17.18 3.18
CA LEU A 138 5.50 16.18 2.68
C LEU A 138 6.14 14.79 2.63
N LEU A 139 7.37 14.68 2.14
CA LEU A 139 8.11 13.41 2.13
C LEU A 139 8.28 12.85 3.56
N ARG A 140 8.69 13.68 4.51
CA ARG A 140 8.79 13.29 5.92
C ARG A 140 7.44 12.84 6.48
N PHE A 141 6.37 13.57 6.20
CA PHE A 141 5.01 13.23 6.64
C PHE A 141 4.58 11.84 6.11
N MET A 142 4.78 11.59 4.82
CA MET A 142 4.44 10.31 4.18
C MET A 142 5.29 9.15 4.74
N THR A 143 6.59 9.37 4.91
CA THR A 143 7.51 8.34 5.47
C THR A 143 7.14 7.99 6.92
N GLN A 144 6.85 8.99 7.76
CA GLN A 144 6.40 8.75 9.13
C GLN A 144 5.04 8.06 9.17
N GLY A 145 4.10 8.48 8.31
CA GLY A 145 2.77 7.86 8.18
C GLY A 145 2.86 6.39 7.80
N TYR A 146 3.73 6.04 6.86
CA TYR A 146 4.00 4.66 6.47
C TYR A 146 4.48 3.81 7.65
N THR A 147 5.49 4.29 8.39
CA THR A 147 6.01 3.57 9.56
C THR A 147 4.95 3.38 10.64
N THR A 148 4.16 4.44 10.92
CA THR A 148 3.07 4.39 11.90
C THR A 148 1.99 3.37 11.50
N MET A 149 1.64 3.32 10.20
CA MET A 149 0.64 2.39 9.68
C MET A 149 1.11 0.94 9.77
N LEU A 150 2.38 0.66 9.46
CA LEU A 150 2.95 -0.68 9.63
C LEU A 150 2.87 -1.14 11.09
N ALA A 151 3.27 -0.29 12.04
CA ALA A 151 3.19 -0.64 13.46
C ALA A 151 1.74 -0.91 13.90
N ALA A 152 0.78 -0.09 13.47
CA ALA A 152 -0.63 -0.29 13.79
C ALA A 152 -1.20 -1.61 13.20
N ILE A 153 -0.77 -2.00 12.00
CA ILE A 153 -1.16 -3.28 11.39
C ILE A 153 -0.64 -4.46 12.22
N GLU A 154 0.61 -4.42 12.65
CA GLU A 154 1.19 -5.48 13.49
C GLU A 154 0.50 -5.59 14.86
N GLU A 155 0.18 -4.46 15.49
CA GLU A 155 -0.60 -4.44 16.73
C GLU A 155 -1.98 -5.08 16.55
N LEU A 156 -2.68 -4.75 15.47
CA LEU A 156 -3.99 -5.33 15.16
C LEU A 156 -3.90 -6.85 14.91
N LYS A 157 -2.88 -7.31 14.18
CA LYS A 157 -2.65 -8.75 13.96
C LYS A 157 -2.43 -9.47 15.28
N ALA A 158 -1.59 -8.93 16.17
CA ALA A 158 -1.33 -9.52 17.48
C ALA A 158 -2.60 -9.58 18.35
N MET A 159 -3.51 -8.62 18.28
CA MET A 159 -4.80 -8.63 18.99
C MET A 159 -5.74 -9.73 18.48
N ILE A 160 -5.69 -10.02 17.17
CA ILE A 160 -6.53 -11.06 16.55
C ILE A 160 -6.02 -12.47 16.93
N GLU A 161 -4.70 -12.65 16.99
CA GLU A 161 -4.04 -13.92 17.30
C GLU A 161 -4.07 -14.26 18.79
N SER A 162 -4.27 -13.27 19.67
CA SER A 162 -4.40 -13.49 21.11
C SER A 162 -5.71 -14.26 21.40
N PRO A 163 -5.66 -15.43 22.06
CA PRO A 163 -6.86 -16.20 22.37
C PRO A 163 -7.79 -15.35 23.25
N LYS A 164 -9.05 -15.21 22.81
CA LYS A 164 -10.09 -14.50 23.57
C LYS A 164 -10.04 -15.01 25.00
N SER A 165 -9.61 -14.16 25.93
CA SER A 165 -9.74 -14.39 27.36
C SER A 165 -11.15 -14.90 27.64
N LYS A 166 -11.26 -16.10 28.26
CA LYS A 166 -12.51 -16.71 28.69
C LYS A 166 -13.37 -15.64 29.35
N ARG A 167 -14.54 -15.36 28.76
CA ARG A 167 -15.57 -14.60 29.48
C ARG A 167 -15.77 -15.28 30.84
N PRO A 168 -15.69 -14.58 31.98
CA PRO A 168 -16.14 -15.17 33.24
C PRO A 168 -17.61 -15.52 33.06
N GLY A 169 -17.91 -16.79 33.29
CA GLY A 169 -19.27 -17.31 33.26
C GLY A 169 -20.13 -16.56 34.26
N VAL A 170 -21.32 -16.17 33.81
CA VAL A 170 -22.47 -15.83 34.65
C VAL A 170 -23.26 -17.10 34.88
#